data_4ecf62a4941355f902edbb004b0c17e4
#
_entry.id   4ecf62a4941355f902edbb004b0c17e4
#
_cell.length_a   1.000
_cell.length_b   1.000
_cell.length_c   1.000
_cell.angle_alpha   90.00
_cell.angle_beta   90.00
_cell.angle_gamma   90.00
#
_symmetry.space_group_name_H-M   'P 1'
#
loop_
_entity.id
_entity.type
_entity.pdbx_description
1 polymer ?
#
loop_
_entity_poly.entity_id
_entity_poly.type
_entity_poly.pdbx_seq_one_letter_code
_entity_poly.pdbx_strand_id
1 'polypeptide(L)'
;MASERGAEKYPKPMAFPVMVFWTGLFGGVFWGTIGFIAYYLSFTEIRPNVILIPWALGNWKYGWIGTIISILLLGIISIGVAFVYSALLKRFNGIWAGLGYGIVLFLVVFFILNPLFPDIKPFFDLNRDTIITSICLYSVYGIFIGYSISYEYQLKKVQEKEAVS
;
A
#
# COMPACT_ATOMS: atom_id res chain seq x y z
N MET A 1 14.56 28.72 -32.91
CA MET A 1 14.54 29.34 -31.58
C MET A 1 13.20 29.32 -30.84
N ALA A 2 12.10 28.98 -31.46
CA ALA A 2 10.79 28.88 -30.78
C ALA A 2 10.47 27.46 -30.24
N SER A 3 11.19 26.45 -30.71
CA SER A 3 10.94 25.03 -30.37
C SER A 3 11.54 24.57 -29.03
N GLU A 4 12.54 25.27 -28.50
CA GLU A 4 13.24 24.83 -27.26
C GLU A 4 12.62 25.38 -25.99
N ARG A 5 11.75 26.38 -26.05
CA ARG A 5 11.11 26.96 -24.85
C ARG A 5 9.90 26.18 -24.33
N GLY A 6 9.42 25.20 -25.05
CA GLY A 6 8.29 24.37 -24.63
C GLY A 6 8.68 23.11 -23.84
N ALA A 7 9.94 22.65 -23.97
CA ALA A 7 10.38 21.39 -23.39
C ALA A 7 10.81 21.46 -21.92
N GLU A 8 11.05 22.66 -21.37
CA GLU A 8 11.50 22.84 -19.99
C GLU A 8 10.38 22.97 -18.95
N LYS A 9 9.12 22.96 -19.35
CA LYS A 9 8.00 23.28 -18.47
C LYS A 9 7.52 22.11 -17.61
N TYR A 10 8.00 20.91 -17.88
CA TYR A 10 7.63 19.72 -17.08
C TYR A 10 8.89 19.04 -16.56
N PRO A 11 8.97 18.75 -15.25
CA PRO A 11 10.07 17.97 -14.71
C PRO A 11 10.14 16.63 -15.45
N LYS A 12 11.36 16.20 -15.77
CA LYS A 12 11.59 14.90 -16.44
C LYS A 12 10.85 13.81 -15.66
N PRO A 13 9.98 13.02 -16.29
CA PRO A 13 9.24 11.99 -15.60
C PRO A 13 10.22 11.00 -14.95
N MET A 14 10.01 10.73 -13.68
CA MET A 14 10.79 9.72 -12.95
C MET A 14 10.69 8.37 -13.66
N ALA A 15 11.75 7.56 -13.57
CA ALA A 15 11.69 6.19 -14.08
C ALA A 15 10.52 5.44 -13.42
N PHE A 16 9.71 4.73 -14.22
CA PHE A 16 8.51 4.04 -13.74
C PHE A 16 8.75 3.18 -12.48
N PRO A 17 9.83 2.36 -12.38
CA PRO A 17 10.08 1.56 -11.18
C PRO A 17 10.40 2.41 -9.94
N VAL A 18 11.01 3.58 -10.12
CA VAL A 18 11.29 4.52 -9.02
C VAL A 18 9.99 5.11 -8.48
N MET A 19 9.06 5.44 -9.34
CA MET A 19 7.75 5.92 -8.96
C MET A 19 6.95 4.84 -8.22
N VAL A 20 6.95 3.60 -8.72
CA VAL A 20 6.31 2.45 -8.04
C VAL A 20 6.89 2.25 -6.64
N PHE A 21 8.21 2.36 -6.49
CA PHE A 21 8.90 2.28 -5.20
C PHE A 21 8.40 3.34 -4.22
N TRP A 22 8.40 4.61 -4.63
CA TRP A 22 7.96 5.71 -3.77
C TRP A 22 6.46 5.64 -3.45
N THR A 23 5.63 5.27 -4.41
CA THR A 23 4.19 5.07 -4.20
C THR A 23 3.94 3.96 -3.19
N GLY A 24 4.66 2.85 -3.30
CA GLY A 24 4.57 1.74 -2.35
C GLY A 24 5.02 2.15 -0.95
N LEU A 25 6.19 2.76 -0.83
CA LEU A 25 6.72 3.21 0.46
C LEU A 25 5.79 4.20 1.15
N PHE A 26 5.41 5.27 0.44
CA PHE A 26 4.51 6.29 0.97
C PHE A 26 3.15 5.70 1.33
N GLY A 27 2.57 4.89 0.44
CA GLY A 27 1.30 4.22 0.70
C GLY A 27 1.35 3.36 1.96
N GLY A 28 2.38 2.52 2.13
CA GLY A 28 2.51 1.66 3.30
C GLY A 28 2.68 2.43 4.61
N VAL A 29 3.53 3.46 4.63
CA VAL A 29 3.72 4.32 5.81
C VAL A 29 2.45 5.10 6.14
N PHE A 30 1.81 5.71 5.14
CA PHE A 30 0.59 6.50 5.33
C PHE A 30 -0.57 5.64 5.84
N TRP A 31 -0.85 4.52 5.16
CA TRP A 31 -1.94 3.62 5.56
C TRP A 31 -1.62 2.84 6.84
N GLY A 32 -0.36 2.54 7.11
CA GLY A 32 0.08 1.99 8.39
C GLY A 32 -0.18 2.95 9.55
N THR A 33 0.05 4.25 9.31
CA THR A 33 -0.26 5.31 10.30
C THR A 33 -1.77 5.44 10.53
N ILE A 34 -2.58 5.42 9.45
CA ILE A 34 -4.05 5.42 9.59
C ILE A 34 -4.53 4.18 10.33
N GLY A 35 -3.96 3.00 10.06
CA GLY A 35 -4.24 1.77 10.79
C GLY A 35 -3.93 1.91 12.29
N PHE A 36 -2.81 2.56 12.65
CA PHE A 36 -2.50 2.86 14.04
C PHE A 36 -3.50 3.81 14.68
N ILE A 37 -3.92 4.87 13.97
CA ILE A 37 -4.95 5.81 14.44
C ILE A 37 -6.28 5.07 14.64
N ALA A 38 -6.68 4.21 13.71
CA ALA A 38 -7.89 3.39 13.83
C ALA A 38 -7.83 2.48 15.07
N TYR A 39 -6.67 1.90 15.34
CA TYR A 39 -6.45 1.14 16.57
C TYR A 39 -6.58 2.03 17.83
N TYR A 40 -5.95 3.20 17.81
CA TYR A 40 -6.01 4.13 18.95
C TYR A 40 -7.44 4.62 19.24
N LEU A 41 -8.23 4.80 18.20
CA LEU A 41 -9.66 5.17 18.29
C LEU A 41 -10.57 3.95 18.56
N SER A 42 -10.03 2.76 18.76
CA SER A 42 -10.78 1.51 19.02
C SER A 42 -11.66 1.03 17.87
N PHE A 43 -11.41 1.47 16.64
CA PHE A 43 -12.08 0.93 15.44
C PHE A 43 -11.53 -0.43 15.00
N THR A 44 -10.33 -0.79 15.44
CA THR A 44 -9.73 -2.10 15.17
C THR A 44 -8.99 -2.62 16.39
N GLU A 45 -9.01 -3.92 16.59
CA GLU A 45 -8.23 -4.61 17.64
C GLU A 45 -6.79 -4.89 17.20
N ILE A 46 -6.48 -4.69 15.91
CA ILE A 46 -5.19 -5.05 15.32
C ILE A 46 -4.24 -3.86 15.39
N ARG A 47 -3.14 -4.03 16.14
CA ARG A 47 -2.03 -3.06 16.19
C ARG A 47 -1.08 -3.27 15.01
N PRO A 48 -0.48 -2.22 14.44
CA PRO A 48 0.61 -2.38 13.47
C PRO A 48 1.78 -3.22 14.01
N ASN A 49 2.02 -3.17 15.31
CA ASN A 49 3.08 -3.90 16.01
C ASN A 49 3.00 -5.43 15.84
N VAL A 50 1.84 -5.95 15.48
CA VAL A 50 1.63 -7.38 15.21
C VAL A 50 2.66 -7.93 14.23
N ILE A 51 3.07 -7.14 13.23
CA ILE A 51 4.05 -7.55 12.21
C ILE A 51 5.44 -7.87 12.81
N LEU A 52 5.77 -7.31 13.97
CA LEU A 52 7.04 -7.58 14.68
C LEU A 52 6.97 -8.80 15.58
N ILE A 53 5.78 -9.27 15.97
CA ILE A 53 5.62 -10.28 17.00
C ILE A 53 6.36 -11.58 16.70
N PRO A 54 6.30 -12.14 15.45
CA PRO A 54 7.00 -13.37 15.13
C PRO A 54 8.53 -13.24 15.10
N TRP A 55 9.06 -12.03 14.92
CA TRP A 55 10.48 -11.80 14.62
C TRP A 55 11.25 -11.10 15.73
N ALA A 56 10.58 -10.27 16.52
CA ALA A 56 11.23 -9.45 17.53
C ALA A 56 11.19 -10.08 18.90
N LEU A 57 12.36 -10.17 19.55
CA LEU A 57 12.52 -10.58 20.93
C LEU A 57 12.46 -9.36 21.85
N GLY A 58 11.81 -9.51 23.01
CA GLY A 58 11.75 -8.47 24.06
C GLY A 58 10.45 -7.66 24.05
N ASN A 59 10.25 -6.85 25.09
CA ASN A 59 9.01 -6.09 25.34
C ASN A 59 8.92 -4.77 24.57
N TRP A 60 10.01 -4.29 23.97
CA TRP A 60 10.06 -3.04 23.22
C TRP A 60 9.11 -3.03 22.02
N LYS A 61 8.81 -4.22 21.46
CA LYS A 61 7.88 -4.37 20.33
C LYS A 61 6.45 -3.90 20.63
N TYR A 62 6.04 -3.87 21.88
CA TYR A 62 4.72 -3.38 22.31
C TYR A 62 4.69 -1.88 22.61
N GLY A 63 5.85 -1.23 22.63
CA GLY A 63 6.00 0.19 22.91
C GLY A 63 5.95 1.08 21.66
N TRP A 64 6.17 2.37 21.87
CA TRP A 64 6.23 3.38 20.81
C TRP A 64 7.27 3.09 19.73
N ILE A 65 8.44 2.61 20.16
CA ILE A 65 9.53 2.23 19.25
C ILE A 65 9.05 1.09 18.33
N GLY A 66 8.40 0.07 18.88
CA GLY A 66 7.81 -1.01 18.10
C GLY A 66 6.77 -0.52 17.08
N THR A 67 5.95 0.46 17.45
CA THR A 67 4.95 1.04 16.53
C THR A 67 5.61 1.73 15.34
N ILE A 68 6.62 2.56 15.57
CA ILE A 68 7.34 3.28 14.52
C ILE A 68 8.02 2.27 13.58
N ILE A 69 8.73 1.30 14.12
CA ILE A 69 9.42 0.26 13.33
C ILE A 69 8.40 -0.57 12.54
N SER A 70 7.26 -0.90 13.11
CA SER A 70 6.19 -1.63 12.41
C SER A 70 5.63 -0.84 11.23
N ILE A 71 5.40 0.47 11.38
CA ILE A 71 4.91 1.33 10.29
C ILE A 71 5.96 1.41 9.17
N LEU A 72 7.25 1.54 9.51
CA LEU A 72 8.32 1.53 8.51
C LEU A 72 8.41 0.18 7.78
N LEU A 73 8.27 -0.92 8.52
CA LEU A 73 8.28 -2.27 7.94
C LEU A 73 7.06 -2.49 7.01
N LEU A 74 5.88 -1.99 7.40
CA LEU A 74 4.71 -1.97 6.52
C LEU A 74 4.97 -1.17 5.24
N GLY A 75 5.70 -0.05 5.34
CA GLY A 75 6.17 0.72 4.18
C GLY A 75 7.03 -0.13 3.24
N ILE A 76 7.99 -0.88 3.79
CA ILE A 76 8.88 -1.76 3.01
C ILE A 76 8.07 -2.88 2.34
N ILE A 77 7.18 -3.55 3.06
CA ILE A 77 6.31 -4.60 2.51
C ILE A 77 5.41 -4.02 1.41
N SER A 78 4.89 -2.82 1.60
CA SER A 78 4.05 -2.13 0.64
C SER A 78 4.78 -1.83 -0.69
N ILE A 79 6.10 -1.67 -0.68
CA ILE A 79 6.88 -1.58 -1.92
C ILE A 79 6.70 -2.88 -2.73
N GLY A 80 6.87 -4.04 -2.08
CA GLY A 80 6.64 -5.34 -2.74
C GLY A 80 5.22 -5.47 -3.29
N VAL A 81 4.22 -5.06 -2.51
CA VAL A 81 2.81 -5.04 -2.92
C VAL A 81 2.59 -4.15 -4.14
N ALA A 82 3.20 -2.95 -4.18
CA ALA A 82 3.12 -2.03 -5.32
C ALA A 82 3.78 -2.61 -6.58
N PHE A 83 4.93 -3.30 -6.44
CA PHE A 83 5.57 -3.99 -7.56
C PHE A 83 4.72 -5.15 -8.09
N VAL A 84 4.08 -5.94 -7.22
CA VAL A 84 3.15 -7.01 -7.63
C VAL A 84 1.98 -6.42 -8.40
N TYR A 85 1.37 -5.33 -7.91
CA TYR A 85 0.33 -4.62 -8.64
C TYR A 85 0.82 -4.17 -10.01
N SER A 86 1.99 -3.54 -10.06
CA SER A 86 2.59 -3.06 -11.30
C SER A 86 2.85 -4.18 -12.30
N ALA A 87 3.25 -5.37 -11.84
CA ALA A 87 3.50 -6.51 -12.72
C ALA A 87 2.19 -7.09 -13.31
N LEU A 88 1.14 -7.18 -12.50
CA LEU A 88 -0.09 -7.91 -12.84
C LEU A 88 -1.19 -7.00 -13.42
N LEU A 89 -1.41 -5.83 -12.81
CA LEU A 89 -2.62 -5.03 -13.03
C LEU A 89 -2.37 -3.64 -13.65
N LYS A 90 -1.14 -3.20 -13.90
CA LYS A 90 -0.83 -1.88 -14.48
C LYS A 90 -1.55 -1.56 -15.81
N ARG A 91 -2.00 -2.59 -16.52
CA ARG A 91 -2.71 -2.46 -17.81
C ARG A 91 -4.20 -2.16 -17.63
N PHE A 92 -4.75 -2.49 -16.48
CA PHE A 92 -6.16 -2.27 -16.20
C PHE A 92 -6.39 -0.84 -15.73
N ASN A 93 -7.16 -0.10 -16.52
CA ASN A 93 -7.51 1.28 -16.23
C ASN A 93 -8.80 1.31 -15.44
N GLY A 94 -8.71 1.66 -14.18
CA GLY A 94 -9.90 1.93 -13.42
C GLY A 94 -9.74 1.73 -11.91
N ILE A 95 -10.54 2.46 -11.19
CA ILE A 95 -10.69 2.36 -9.73
C ILE A 95 -11.06 0.94 -9.31
N TRP A 96 -11.80 0.22 -10.16
CA TRP A 96 -12.23 -1.15 -9.90
C TRP A 96 -11.08 -2.15 -9.81
N ALA A 97 -10.03 -1.97 -10.61
CA ALA A 97 -8.84 -2.82 -10.52
C ALA A 97 -8.11 -2.62 -9.19
N GLY A 98 -7.99 -1.36 -8.73
CA GLY A 98 -7.44 -1.04 -7.43
C GLY A 98 -8.29 -1.57 -6.27
N LEU A 99 -9.61 -1.39 -6.36
CA LEU A 99 -10.55 -1.93 -5.36
C LEU A 99 -10.46 -3.46 -5.26
N GLY A 100 -10.51 -4.15 -6.41
CA GLY A 100 -10.36 -5.60 -6.44
C GLY A 100 -9.04 -6.08 -5.86
N TYR A 101 -7.95 -5.36 -6.15
CA TYR A 101 -6.64 -5.64 -5.58
C TYR A 101 -6.61 -5.45 -4.06
N GLY A 102 -7.23 -4.38 -3.54
CA GLY A 102 -7.36 -4.15 -2.10
C GLY A 102 -8.12 -5.27 -1.39
N ILE A 103 -9.22 -5.75 -1.99
CA ILE A 103 -9.99 -6.88 -1.46
C ILE A 103 -9.16 -8.17 -1.48
N VAL A 104 -8.41 -8.43 -2.55
CA VAL A 104 -7.52 -9.60 -2.63
C VAL A 104 -6.43 -9.52 -1.55
N LEU A 105 -5.83 -8.35 -1.34
CA LEU A 105 -4.86 -8.15 -0.26
C LEU A 105 -5.46 -8.41 1.11
N PHE A 106 -6.68 -7.92 1.36
CA PHE A 106 -7.40 -8.21 2.60
C PHE A 106 -7.54 -9.72 2.81
N LEU A 107 -7.99 -10.45 1.79
CA LEU A 107 -8.14 -11.91 1.87
C LEU A 107 -6.79 -12.61 2.11
N VAL A 108 -5.73 -12.21 1.41
CA VAL A 108 -4.39 -12.77 1.60
C VAL A 108 -3.91 -12.56 3.04
N VAL A 109 -4.06 -11.34 3.57
CA VAL A 109 -3.60 -11.03 4.92
C VAL A 109 -4.41 -11.77 5.97
N PHE A 110 -5.73 -11.82 5.85
CA PHE A 110 -6.58 -12.41 6.88
C PHE A 110 -6.73 -13.93 6.81
N PHE A 111 -6.57 -14.55 5.63
CA PHE A 111 -6.70 -16.00 5.48
C PHE A 111 -5.35 -16.73 5.34
N ILE A 112 -4.33 -16.08 4.79
CA ILE A 112 -3.01 -16.72 4.59
C ILE A 112 -2.01 -16.27 5.65
N LEU A 113 -1.94 -14.97 5.96
CA LEU A 113 -0.96 -14.46 6.92
C LEU A 113 -1.45 -14.52 8.36
N ASN A 114 -2.74 -14.39 8.62
CA ASN A 114 -3.29 -14.42 9.99
C ASN A 114 -2.80 -15.64 10.81
N PRO A 115 -2.79 -16.87 10.29
CA PRO A 115 -2.27 -18.02 11.02
C PRO A 115 -0.79 -17.92 11.42
N LEU A 116 -0.01 -17.04 10.76
CA LEU A 116 1.40 -16.79 11.08
C LEU A 116 1.59 -15.85 12.27
N PHE A 117 0.52 -15.14 12.66
CA PHE A 117 0.53 -14.15 13.74
C PHE A 117 -0.30 -14.63 14.92
N PRO A 118 0.32 -15.31 15.93
CA PRO A 118 -0.41 -15.94 17.03
C PRO A 118 -1.16 -14.96 17.94
N ASP A 119 -0.79 -13.67 17.91
CA ASP A 119 -1.45 -12.63 18.71
C ASP A 119 -2.69 -12.02 18.03
N ILE A 120 -2.98 -12.39 16.78
CA ILE A 120 -4.23 -12.00 16.12
C ILE A 120 -5.25 -13.12 16.32
N LYS A 121 -6.44 -12.75 16.79
CA LYS A 121 -7.56 -13.69 16.85
C LYS A 121 -7.87 -14.23 15.44
N PRO A 122 -8.33 -15.48 15.32
CA PRO A 122 -8.84 -16.01 14.06
C PRO A 122 -9.89 -15.07 13.45
N PHE A 123 -9.97 -15.01 12.13
CA PHE A 123 -10.88 -14.10 11.42
C PHE A 123 -12.34 -14.14 11.93
N PHE A 124 -12.81 -15.32 12.30
CA PHE A 124 -14.19 -15.52 12.79
C PHE A 124 -14.43 -15.00 14.21
N ASP A 125 -13.36 -14.79 14.98
CA ASP A 125 -13.42 -14.31 16.37
C ASP A 125 -13.13 -12.80 16.48
N LEU A 126 -12.86 -12.13 15.33
CA LEU A 126 -12.65 -10.69 15.29
C LEU A 126 -13.96 -9.92 15.43
N ASN A 127 -13.90 -8.78 16.11
CA ASN A 127 -15.03 -7.87 16.19
C ASN A 127 -15.46 -7.37 14.79
N ARG A 128 -16.76 -7.16 14.62
CA ARG A 128 -17.32 -6.63 13.36
C ARG A 128 -16.67 -5.30 12.95
N ASP A 129 -16.40 -4.43 13.90
CA ASP A 129 -15.77 -3.13 13.65
C ASP A 129 -14.36 -3.29 13.09
N THR A 130 -13.58 -4.26 13.61
CA THR A 130 -12.26 -4.61 13.09
C THR A 130 -12.32 -5.11 11.65
N ILE A 131 -13.29 -5.97 11.32
CA ILE A 131 -13.46 -6.51 9.97
C ILE A 131 -13.84 -5.39 8.99
N ILE A 132 -14.83 -4.58 9.34
CA ILE A 132 -15.31 -3.46 8.50
C ILE A 132 -14.19 -2.45 8.28
N THR A 133 -13.52 -2.03 9.35
CA THR A 133 -12.40 -1.08 9.28
C THR A 133 -11.27 -1.63 8.40
N SER A 134 -10.93 -2.91 8.55
CA SER A 134 -9.90 -3.54 7.74
C SER A 134 -10.28 -3.60 6.27
N ILE A 135 -11.50 -4.02 5.94
CA ILE A 135 -11.99 -4.02 4.54
C ILE A 135 -11.91 -2.61 3.93
N CYS A 136 -12.36 -1.59 4.67
CA CYS A 136 -12.28 -0.20 4.21
C CYS A 136 -10.82 0.23 3.99
N LEU A 137 -9.93 -0.01 4.94
CA LEU A 137 -8.52 0.37 4.84
C LEU A 137 -7.83 -0.31 3.65
N TYR A 138 -8.00 -1.61 3.49
CA TYR A 138 -7.42 -2.35 2.35
C TYR A 138 -8.02 -1.93 1.01
N SER A 139 -9.31 -1.64 0.96
CA SER A 139 -10.00 -1.18 -0.26
C SER A 139 -9.45 0.17 -0.71
N VAL A 140 -9.37 1.15 0.20
CA VAL A 140 -8.86 2.49 -0.11
C VAL A 140 -7.36 2.46 -0.42
N TYR A 141 -6.59 1.65 0.30
CA TYR A 141 -5.18 1.41 -0.01
C TYR A 141 -5.00 0.82 -1.42
N GLY A 142 -5.79 -0.19 -1.79
CA GLY A 142 -5.76 -0.80 -3.11
C GLY A 142 -6.13 0.18 -4.21
N ILE A 143 -7.15 1.03 -4.00
CA ILE A 143 -7.51 2.11 -4.92
C ILE A 143 -6.35 3.09 -5.07
N PHE A 144 -5.72 3.51 -3.97
CA PHE A 144 -4.59 4.44 -4.00
C PHE A 144 -3.42 3.88 -4.84
N ILE A 145 -2.97 2.67 -4.53
CA ILE A 145 -1.88 1.99 -5.26
C ILE A 145 -2.27 1.79 -6.73
N GLY A 146 -3.49 1.30 -6.95
CA GLY A 146 -3.99 1.00 -8.28
C GLY A 146 -4.10 2.24 -9.16
N TYR A 147 -4.72 3.28 -8.65
CA TYR A 147 -4.87 4.54 -9.38
C TYR A 147 -3.51 5.19 -9.67
N SER A 148 -2.65 5.32 -8.67
CA SER A 148 -1.33 5.95 -8.82
C SER A 148 -0.48 5.26 -9.88
N ILE A 149 -0.35 3.93 -9.80
CA ILE A 149 0.52 3.16 -10.71
C ILE A 149 -0.07 3.10 -12.12
N SER A 150 -1.38 2.87 -12.25
CA SER A 150 -2.02 2.77 -13.57
C SER A 150 -2.04 4.11 -14.31
N TYR A 151 -2.27 5.20 -13.59
CA TYR A 151 -2.25 6.56 -14.16
C TYR A 151 -0.88 6.92 -14.75
N GLU A 152 0.19 6.72 -13.98
CA GLU A 152 1.56 6.99 -14.45
C GLU A 152 1.98 6.08 -15.61
N TYR A 153 1.57 4.83 -15.59
CA TYR A 153 1.83 3.92 -16.70
C TYR A 153 1.23 4.42 -18.01
N GLN A 154 0.03 5.01 -17.95
CA GLN A 154 -0.62 5.57 -19.13
C GLN A 154 -0.02 6.87 -19.60
N LEU A 155 0.32 7.76 -18.67
CA LEU A 155 1.03 9.00 -19.02
C LEU A 155 2.30 8.69 -19.80
N LYS A 156 3.09 7.70 -19.37
CA LYS A 156 4.27 7.28 -20.11
C LYS A 156 3.95 6.79 -21.52
N LYS A 157 2.91 5.97 -21.66
CA LYS A 157 2.50 5.48 -22.99
C LYS A 157 2.10 6.61 -23.94
N VAL A 158 1.43 7.64 -23.45
CA VAL A 158 1.05 8.80 -24.24
C VAL A 158 2.30 9.60 -24.67
N GLN A 159 3.21 9.86 -23.72
CA GLN A 159 4.46 10.59 -24.00
C GLN A 159 5.36 9.83 -25.00
N GLU A 160 5.46 8.51 -24.89
CA GLU A 160 6.22 7.69 -25.86
C GLU A 160 5.63 7.75 -27.26
N LYS A 161 4.28 7.80 -27.39
CA LYS A 161 3.61 7.93 -28.68
C LYS A 161 3.83 9.33 -29.30
N GLU A 162 3.79 10.38 -28.50
CA GLU A 162 4.02 11.75 -28.95
C GLU A 162 5.49 11.99 -29.36
N ALA A 163 6.45 11.31 -28.72
CA ALA A 163 7.86 11.41 -29.03
C ALA A 163 8.24 10.69 -30.34
N VAL A 164 7.43 9.75 -30.82
CA VAL A 164 7.65 8.96 -32.04
C VAL A 164 6.86 9.51 -33.24
N SER A 165 5.89 10.39 -32.99
CA SER A 165 5.08 11.05 -34.02
C SER A 165 5.71 12.35 -34.50
#